data_f6b579c1bfd9ed26fe8adfa1c2770779
#
_entry.id   f6b579c1bfd9ed26fe8adfa1c2770779
#
_cell.length_a   1.000
_cell.length_b   1.000
_cell.length_c   1.000
_cell.angle_alpha   90.00
_cell.angle_beta   90.00
_cell.angle_gamma   90.00
#
_symmetry.space_group_name_H-M   'P 1'
#
loop_
_entity.id
_entity.type
_entity.pdbx_description
1 polymer ?
#
loop_
_entity_poly.entity_id
_entity_poly.type
_entity_poly.pdbx_seq_one_letter_code
_entity_poly.pdbx_strand_id
1 'polypeptide(L)'
;MIKNYYNEKWIGIDLGYNSQLNYAISNYGRLASFTESIKTGRILNGSLIEGYRIFRYRNFENKKIHRRHLFYHRMVADNFLTKESDDQVFVLHLDYDKENNRIENLQWATKDEMYAHQLKNPAVIKNFERSKDHNTRRNNQKLTVSSVIRIKQLIHDPERKTRMKMIAKQFGISEMQLCRIKRGENWGTVQVPDTSPAKDEKSQVLS
;
A
#
# COMPACT_ATOMS: atom_id res chain seq x y z
N MET A 1 17.97 9.50 36.28
CA MET A 1 18.02 10.93 35.90
C MET A 1 18.07 11.02 34.38
N ILE A 2 17.13 11.75 33.77
CA ILE A 2 17.10 11.92 32.32
C ILE A 2 18.22 12.88 31.91
N LYS A 3 19.10 12.42 30.99
CA LYS A 3 20.08 13.29 30.32
C LYS A 3 19.41 13.93 29.11
N ASN A 4 19.41 15.26 29.04
CA ASN A 4 18.92 16.00 27.90
C ASN A 4 19.98 16.03 26.79
N TYR A 5 19.52 16.00 25.53
CA TYR A 5 20.35 16.32 24.39
C TYR A 5 20.54 17.83 24.27
N TYR A 6 21.51 18.26 23.49
CA TYR A 6 21.68 19.68 23.17
C TYR A 6 20.40 20.21 22.48
N ASN A 7 19.88 21.34 22.96
CA ASN A 7 18.62 21.97 22.48
C ASN A 7 17.36 21.09 22.64
N GLU A 8 17.36 20.08 23.50
CA GLU A 8 16.15 19.30 23.76
C GLU A 8 15.16 20.10 24.59
N LYS A 9 13.94 20.24 24.05
CA LYS A 9 12.81 20.91 24.68
C LYS A 9 11.73 19.90 25.01
N TRP A 10 11.09 20.05 26.16
CA TRP A 10 10.02 19.17 26.62
C TRP A 10 8.72 19.93 26.79
N ILE A 11 7.60 19.35 26.32
CA ILE A 11 6.26 19.86 26.48
C ILE A 11 5.41 18.81 27.19
N GLY A 12 4.62 19.25 28.20
CA GLY A 12 3.72 18.36 28.93
C GLY A 12 2.59 17.85 28.06
N ILE A 13 2.24 16.57 28.23
CA ILE A 13 1.12 15.93 27.53
C ILE A 13 -0.03 15.76 28.50
N ASP A 14 -1.18 16.35 28.19
CA ASP A 14 -2.44 16.09 28.88
C ASP A 14 -3.09 14.84 28.29
N LEU A 15 -3.35 13.87 29.14
CA LEU A 15 -4.05 12.63 28.74
C LEU A 15 -5.57 12.71 28.91
N GLY A 16 -6.09 13.85 29.36
CA GLY A 16 -7.52 14.08 29.58
C GLY A 16 -8.08 13.36 30.80
N TYR A 17 -7.22 12.90 31.74
CA TYR A 17 -7.63 12.32 33.01
C TYR A 17 -6.58 12.57 34.09
N ASN A 18 -7.01 12.53 35.34
CA ASN A 18 -6.12 12.76 36.48
C ASN A 18 -5.21 11.54 36.69
N SER A 19 -3.98 11.64 36.21
CA SER A 19 -2.94 10.62 36.37
C SER A 19 -2.03 10.96 37.53
N GLN A 20 -1.56 9.93 38.28
CA GLN A 20 -0.54 10.12 39.31
C GLN A 20 0.83 10.54 38.74
N LEU A 21 1.05 10.29 37.46
CA LEU A 21 2.27 10.63 36.75
C LEU A 21 1.98 11.70 35.70
N ASN A 22 2.88 12.66 35.59
CA ASN A 22 2.94 13.59 34.50
C ASN A 22 3.70 13.01 33.32
N TYR A 23 3.35 13.41 32.11
CA TYR A 23 3.98 12.97 30.88
C TYR A 23 4.47 14.17 30.08
N ALA A 24 5.60 14.04 29.42
CA ALA A 24 6.12 15.06 28.52
C ALA A 24 6.76 14.40 27.29
N ILE A 25 6.57 15.04 26.14
CA ILE A 25 7.22 14.67 24.88
C ILE A 25 8.31 15.70 24.55
N SER A 26 9.43 15.25 23.99
CA SER A 26 10.48 16.15 23.53
C SER A 26 10.45 16.33 22.01
N ASN A 27 11.08 17.41 21.55
CA ASN A 27 11.33 17.67 20.12
C ASN A 27 12.24 16.61 19.46
N TYR A 28 12.87 15.72 20.25
CA TYR A 28 13.60 14.55 19.78
C TYR A 28 12.75 13.28 19.71
N GLY A 29 11.44 13.38 19.94
CA GLY A 29 10.53 12.22 19.92
C GLY A 29 10.68 11.29 21.12
N ARG A 30 11.21 11.78 22.24
CA ARG A 30 11.35 11.02 23.49
C ARG A 30 10.18 11.32 24.41
N LEU A 31 9.55 10.31 24.96
CA LEU A 31 8.47 10.46 25.96
C LEU A 31 9.03 10.17 27.36
N ALA A 32 8.69 11.01 28.30
CA ALA A 32 9.06 10.85 29.71
C ALA A 32 7.83 10.78 30.60
N SER A 33 7.90 10.01 31.68
CA SER A 33 6.97 10.06 32.80
C SER A 33 7.71 10.56 34.07
N PHE A 34 7.06 11.38 34.86
CA PHE A 34 7.63 11.99 36.06
C PHE A 34 6.54 12.37 37.07
N THR A 35 6.91 12.62 38.32
CA THR A 35 6.02 13.15 39.35
C THR A 35 6.16 14.66 39.47
N GLU A 36 7.30 15.14 39.91
CA GLU A 36 7.56 16.56 40.16
C GLU A 36 8.39 17.21 39.03
N SER A 37 9.43 16.56 38.59
CA SER A 37 10.39 17.10 37.63
C SER A 37 10.77 16.10 36.55
N ILE A 38 10.88 16.56 35.33
CA ILE A 38 11.36 15.75 34.19
C ILE A 38 12.77 15.18 34.46
N LYS A 39 13.63 15.92 35.15
CA LYS A 39 15.00 15.49 35.46
C LYS A 39 15.04 14.19 36.26
N THR A 40 14.08 14.00 37.19
CA THR A 40 13.97 12.78 38.02
C THR A 40 13.09 11.70 37.35
N GLY A 41 12.53 12.00 36.21
CA GLY A 41 11.64 11.13 35.48
C GLY A 41 12.33 9.94 34.79
N ARG A 42 11.51 9.16 34.10
CA ARG A 42 11.90 7.97 33.33
C ARG A 42 11.51 8.11 31.87
N ILE A 43 12.42 7.76 30.96
CA ILE A 43 12.10 7.65 29.53
C ILE A 43 11.26 6.41 29.28
N LEU A 44 10.20 6.59 28.50
CA LEU A 44 9.30 5.53 28.05
C LEU A 44 9.62 5.19 26.59
N ASN A 45 9.93 3.93 26.36
CA ASN A 45 10.23 3.46 24.99
C ASN A 45 8.97 3.18 24.16
N GLY A 46 7.80 3.06 24.83
CA GLY A 46 6.55 2.71 24.15
C GLY A 46 6.54 1.31 23.58
N SER A 47 5.62 1.07 22.67
CA SER A 47 5.53 -0.17 21.87
C SER A 47 5.36 0.20 20.38
N LEU A 48 5.48 -0.78 19.50
CA LEU A 48 5.34 -0.57 18.06
C LEU A 48 3.99 -1.10 17.56
N ILE A 49 3.35 -0.33 16.66
CA ILE A 49 2.23 -0.77 15.83
C ILE A 49 2.57 -0.38 14.39
N GLU A 50 2.63 -1.35 13.47
CA GLU A 50 2.95 -1.14 12.05
C GLU A 50 4.22 -0.31 11.80
N GLY A 51 5.21 -0.47 12.70
CA GLY A 51 6.47 0.27 12.69
C GLY A 51 6.41 1.64 13.36
N TYR A 52 5.25 2.14 13.75
CA TYR A 52 5.13 3.39 14.48
C TYR A 52 5.24 3.20 15.98
N ARG A 53 5.99 4.07 16.65
CA ARG A 53 6.12 4.08 18.10
C ARG A 53 4.89 4.70 18.74
N ILE A 54 4.30 3.98 19.72
CA ILE A 54 3.09 4.39 20.43
C ILE A 54 3.27 4.34 21.94
N PHE A 55 2.55 5.23 22.63
CA PHE A 55 2.34 5.22 24.08
C PHE A 55 0.96 4.63 24.36
N ARG A 56 0.89 3.52 25.09
CA ARG A 56 -0.38 2.90 25.52
C ARG A 56 -0.67 3.32 26.94
N TYR A 57 -1.90 3.76 27.18
CA TYR A 57 -2.38 4.11 28.50
C TYR A 57 -3.81 3.62 28.71
N ARG A 58 -4.24 3.60 29.97
CA ARG A 58 -5.59 3.24 30.36
C ARG A 58 -6.25 4.45 30.96
N ASN A 59 -7.43 4.78 30.49
CA ASN A 59 -8.31 5.77 31.08
C ASN A 59 -9.47 5.03 31.76
N PHE A 60 -9.86 5.52 32.94
CA PHE A 60 -11.02 5.00 33.67
C PHE A 60 -12.14 6.04 33.55
N GLU A 61 -13.14 5.74 32.76
CA GLU A 61 -14.23 6.65 32.45
C GLU A 61 -15.55 5.86 32.50
N ASN A 62 -16.57 6.43 33.14
CA ASN A 62 -17.91 5.80 33.29
C ASN A 62 -17.86 4.37 33.89
N LYS A 63 -17.04 4.15 34.91
CA LYS A 63 -16.81 2.85 35.57
C LYS A 63 -16.26 1.77 34.63
N LYS A 64 -15.70 2.16 33.48
CA LYS A 64 -15.07 1.23 32.50
C LYS A 64 -13.63 1.64 32.22
N ILE A 65 -12.80 0.63 31.96
CA ILE A 65 -11.41 0.83 31.57
C ILE A 65 -11.34 0.95 30.05
N HIS A 66 -10.93 2.11 29.57
CA HIS A 66 -10.66 2.34 28.15
C HIS A 66 -9.17 2.25 27.90
N ARG A 67 -8.76 1.39 26.98
CA ARG A 67 -7.37 1.28 26.50
C ARG A 67 -7.19 2.23 25.34
N ARG A 68 -6.30 3.20 25.47
CA ARG A 68 -5.99 4.19 24.43
C ARG A 68 -4.52 4.16 24.07
N HIS A 69 -4.17 4.72 22.94
CA HIS A 69 -2.78 4.92 22.54
C HIS A 69 -2.60 6.25 21.83
N LEU A 70 -1.40 6.80 21.94
CA LEU A 70 -0.96 8.00 21.24
C LEU A 70 0.29 7.66 20.45
N PHE A 71 0.36 8.16 19.23
CA PHE A 71 1.54 8.04 18.38
C PHE A 71 2.58 9.09 18.75
N TYR A 72 3.84 8.68 18.85
CA TYR A 72 4.95 9.59 19.22
C TYR A 72 5.11 10.70 18.19
N HIS A 73 5.17 10.37 16.89
CA HIS A 73 5.28 11.38 15.82
C HIS A 73 4.12 12.39 15.88
N ARG A 74 2.91 11.94 16.23
CA ARG A 74 1.75 12.80 16.33
C ARG A 74 1.85 13.73 17.53
N MET A 75 2.26 13.21 18.69
CA MET A 75 2.52 14.04 19.88
C MET A 75 3.59 15.10 19.61
N VAL A 76 4.66 14.76 18.87
CA VAL A 76 5.69 15.74 18.49
C VAL A 76 5.11 16.78 17.54
N ALA A 77 4.41 16.35 16.50
CA ALA A 77 3.84 17.26 15.50
C ALA A 77 2.81 18.22 16.13
N ASP A 78 1.91 17.70 16.96
CA ASP A 78 0.86 18.51 17.62
C ASP A 78 1.44 19.58 18.55
N ASN A 79 2.61 19.33 19.17
CA ASN A 79 3.19 20.24 20.17
C ASN A 79 4.31 21.13 19.63
N PHE A 80 4.97 20.77 18.55
CA PHE A 80 6.16 21.47 18.07
C PHE A 80 6.06 21.98 16.63
N LEU A 81 5.10 21.49 15.82
CA LEU A 81 4.92 21.92 14.43
C LEU A 81 3.63 22.71 14.27
N THR A 82 3.68 23.74 13.47
CA THR A 82 2.50 24.52 13.09
C THR A 82 1.90 23.96 11.81
N LYS A 83 0.58 23.85 11.76
CA LYS A 83 -0.15 23.53 10.54
C LYS A 83 -0.32 24.80 9.71
N GLU A 84 -0.17 24.67 8.40
CA GLU A 84 -0.42 25.75 7.45
C GLU A 84 -1.90 25.80 7.02
N SER A 85 -2.59 24.65 7.09
CA SER A 85 -3.99 24.48 6.70
C SER A 85 -4.66 23.40 7.54
N ASP A 86 -5.98 23.51 7.72
CA ASP A 86 -6.79 22.51 8.44
C ASP A 86 -6.85 21.17 7.72
N ASP A 87 -6.60 21.13 6.40
CA ASP A 87 -6.54 19.91 5.60
C ASP A 87 -5.28 19.06 5.89
N GLN A 88 -4.30 19.62 6.58
CA GLN A 88 -3.09 18.91 7.00
C GLN A 88 -3.39 18.03 8.22
N VAL A 89 -3.88 16.81 7.96
CA VAL A 89 -4.28 15.84 8.99
C VAL A 89 -3.30 14.68 9.14
N PHE A 90 -2.32 14.57 8.24
CA PHE A 90 -1.29 13.54 8.27
C PHE A 90 0.05 14.10 8.73
N VAL A 91 0.88 13.23 9.34
CA VAL A 91 2.27 13.56 9.70
C VAL A 91 3.18 12.63 8.92
N LEU A 92 4.09 13.19 8.14
CA LEU A 92 5.08 12.47 7.34
C LEU A 92 6.37 12.29 8.14
N HIS A 93 7.07 11.18 7.90
CA HIS A 93 8.48 11.00 8.23
C HIS A 93 9.28 11.22 6.95
N LEU A 94 10.06 12.29 6.90
CA LEU A 94 10.75 12.72 5.68
C LEU A 94 11.78 11.69 5.19
N ASP A 95 12.42 10.98 6.12
CA ASP A 95 13.39 9.89 5.85
C ASP A 95 12.74 8.52 5.65
N TYR A 96 11.40 8.41 5.74
CA TYR A 96 10.61 7.16 5.71
C TYR A 96 10.85 6.22 6.91
N ASP A 97 11.67 6.58 7.90
CA ASP A 97 11.83 5.82 9.13
C ASP A 97 10.76 6.22 10.16
N LYS A 98 9.79 5.34 10.36
CA LYS A 98 8.66 5.52 11.28
C LYS A 98 9.07 5.61 12.76
N GLU A 99 10.29 5.23 13.10
CA GLU A 99 10.82 5.33 14.46
C GLU A 99 11.56 6.64 14.71
N ASN A 100 11.99 7.34 13.67
CA ASN A 100 12.66 8.63 13.79
C ASN A 100 11.64 9.77 13.98
N ASN A 101 11.23 9.97 15.23
CA ASN A 101 10.21 10.95 15.62
C ASN A 101 10.80 12.33 16.00
N ARG A 102 11.97 12.69 15.48
CA ARG A 102 12.56 14.02 15.69
C ARG A 102 11.78 15.07 14.91
N ILE A 103 11.65 16.25 15.47
CA ILE A 103 10.92 17.37 14.84
C ILE A 103 11.43 17.69 13.43
N GLU A 104 12.75 17.62 13.21
CA GLU A 104 13.39 17.92 11.93
C GLU A 104 12.99 16.92 10.83
N ASN A 105 12.54 15.72 11.24
CA ASN A 105 12.11 14.64 10.35
C ASN A 105 10.60 14.59 10.14
N LEU A 106 9.83 15.45 10.81
CA LEU A 106 8.37 15.40 10.75
C LEU A 106 7.81 16.61 10.03
N GLN A 107 6.75 16.39 9.27
CA GLN A 107 6.03 17.44 8.55
C GLN A 107 4.54 17.16 8.54
N TRP A 108 3.71 18.18 8.78
CA TRP A 108 2.28 18.10 8.52
C TRP A 108 2.02 18.02 7.02
N ALA A 109 1.04 17.23 6.63
CA ALA A 109 0.71 17.02 5.23
C ALA A 109 -0.79 16.81 5.01
N THR A 110 -1.23 17.21 3.85
CA THR A 110 -2.53 16.87 3.29
C THR A 110 -2.54 15.40 2.81
N LYS A 111 -3.70 14.91 2.43
CA LYS A 111 -3.85 13.56 1.89
C LYS A 111 -3.05 13.35 0.60
N ASP A 112 -3.08 14.33 -0.29
CA ASP A 112 -2.41 14.25 -1.59
C ASP A 112 -0.88 14.29 -1.44
N GLU A 113 -0.37 15.14 -0.55
CA GLU A 113 1.05 15.18 -0.20
C GLU A 113 1.51 13.86 0.42
N MET A 114 0.70 13.27 1.29
CA MET A 114 1.00 11.97 1.90
C MET A 114 1.10 10.87 0.82
N TYR A 115 0.17 10.82 -0.14
CA TYR A 115 0.26 9.88 -1.25
C TYR A 115 1.47 10.13 -2.14
N ALA A 116 1.74 11.39 -2.49
CA ALA A 116 2.91 11.76 -3.29
C ALA A 116 4.23 11.37 -2.60
N HIS A 117 4.32 11.58 -1.30
CA HIS A 117 5.47 11.17 -0.49
C HIS A 117 5.62 9.64 -0.45
N GLN A 118 4.50 8.90 -0.26
CA GLN A 118 4.52 7.45 -0.21
C GLN A 118 5.00 6.82 -1.54
N LEU A 119 4.62 7.40 -2.67
CA LEU A 119 5.08 6.93 -3.99
C LEU A 119 6.60 7.09 -4.19
N LYS A 120 7.23 8.03 -3.51
CA LYS A 120 8.68 8.25 -3.55
C LYS A 120 9.44 7.35 -2.56
N ASN A 121 8.76 6.60 -1.71
CA ASN A 121 9.40 5.73 -0.72
C ASN A 121 10.21 4.61 -1.41
N PRO A 122 11.53 4.50 -1.15
CA PRO A 122 12.38 3.49 -1.78
C PRO A 122 11.91 2.05 -1.54
N ALA A 123 11.34 1.78 -0.36
CA ALA A 123 10.79 0.46 -0.04
C ALA A 123 9.55 0.12 -0.88
N VAL A 124 8.68 1.10 -1.14
CA VAL A 124 7.50 0.93 -1.99
C VAL A 124 7.92 0.72 -3.44
N ILE A 125 8.85 1.53 -3.95
CA ILE A 125 9.40 1.39 -5.31
C ILE A 125 10.02 0.00 -5.49
N LYS A 126 10.87 -0.44 -4.56
CA LYS A 126 11.52 -1.77 -4.62
C LYS A 126 10.50 -2.92 -4.57
N ASN A 127 9.44 -2.79 -3.78
CA ASN A 127 8.38 -3.79 -3.73
C ASN A 127 7.57 -3.82 -5.03
N PHE A 128 7.31 -2.67 -5.64
CA PHE A 128 6.64 -2.59 -6.93
C PHE A 128 7.47 -3.26 -8.04
N GLU A 129 8.77 -2.97 -8.10
CA GLU A 129 9.72 -3.60 -9.04
C GLU A 129 9.77 -5.13 -8.85
N ARG A 130 9.89 -5.60 -7.60
CA ARG A 130 9.86 -7.03 -7.27
C ARG A 130 8.55 -7.70 -7.70
N SER A 131 7.42 -7.03 -7.50
CA SER A 131 6.12 -7.56 -7.92
C SER A 131 5.99 -7.63 -9.43
N LYS A 132 6.52 -6.65 -10.15
CA LYS A 132 6.59 -6.63 -11.61
C LYS A 132 7.45 -7.78 -12.12
N ASP A 133 8.66 -7.95 -11.60
CA ASP A 133 9.58 -9.03 -11.95
C ASP A 133 8.99 -10.41 -11.66
N HIS A 134 8.37 -10.56 -10.49
CA HIS A 134 7.72 -11.81 -10.10
C HIS A 134 6.57 -12.17 -11.04
N ASN A 135 5.74 -11.19 -11.41
CA ASN A 135 4.65 -11.41 -12.36
C ASN A 135 5.17 -11.72 -13.77
N THR A 136 6.28 -11.11 -14.18
CA THR A 136 6.93 -11.39 -15.47
C THR A 136 7.54 -12.79 -15.51
N ARG A 137 8.26 -13.18 -14.45
CA ARG A 137 8.91 -14.51 -14.34
C ARG A 137 7.91 -15.65 -14.17
N ARG A 138 6.79 -15.39 -13.55
CA ARG A 138 5.77 -16.42 -13.28
C ARG A 138 4.96 -16.76 -14.52
N ASN A 139 5.25 -16.36 -15.68
CA ASN A 139 4.51 -16.75 -16.90
C ASN A 139 2.99 -16.94 -16.64
N ASN A 140 2.47 -16.08 -15.75
CA ASN A 140 1.08 -16.10 -15.26
C ASN A 140 0.07 -15.67 -16.36
N GLN A 141 0.56 -15.43 -17.56
CA GLN A 141 -0.30 -15.44 -18.73
C GLN A 141 -0.70 -16.89 -18.93
N LYS A 142 -1.82 -17.27 -18.33
CA LYS A 142 -2.46 -18.58 -18.59
C LYS A 142 -2.68 -18.82 -20.08
N LEU A 143 -2.54 -17.79 -20.92
CA LEU A 143 -2.68 -17.83 -22.35
C LEU A 143 -1.46 -17.20 -23.04
N THR A 144 -0.90 -17.93 -23.97
CA THR A 144 0.07 -17.45 -24.96
C THR A 144 -0.68 -16.90 -26.19
N VAL A 145 0.02 -16.12 -27.02
CA VAL A 145 -0.53 -15.67 -28.32
C VAL A 145 -1.05 -16.84 -29.15
N SER A 146 -0.27 -17.93 -29.22
CA SER A 146 -0.67 -19.16 -29.94
C SER A 146 -1.94 -19.79 -29.36
N SER A 147 -2.07 -19.82 -28.03
CA SER A 147 -3.30 -20.31 -27.38
C SER A 147 -4.50 -19.42 -27.68
N VAL A 148 -4.30 -18.09 -27.74
CA VAL A 148 -5.38 -17.13 -28.06
C VAL A 148 -5.81 -17.27 -29.53
N ILE A 149 -4.89 -17.45 -30.48
CA ILE A 149 -5.22 -17.72 -31.87
C ILE A 149 -6.09 -18.97 -31.96
N ARG A 150 -5.68 -20.06 -31.31
CA ARG A 150 -6.44 -21.32 -31.31
C ARG A 150 -7.82 -21.17 -30.65
N ILE A 151 -7.91 -20.41 -29.54
CA ILE A 151 -9.21 -20.07 -28.92
C ILE A 151 -10.09 -19.30 -29.89
N LYS A 152 -9.58 -18.28 -30.57
CA LYS A 152 -10.33 -17.51 -31.57
C LYS A 152 -10.78 -18.37 -32.73
N GLN A 153 -9.95 -19.25 -33.26
CA GLN A 153 -10.32 -20.24 -34.28
C GLN A 153 -11.50 -21.11 -33.82
N LEU A 154 -11.39 -21.70 -32.61
CA LEU A 154 -12.45 -22.54 -32.05
C LEU A 154 -13.76 -21.78 -31.76
N ILE A 155 -13.69 -20.52 -31.36
CA ILE A 155 -14.88 -19.71 -31.07
C ILE A 155 -15.64 -19.32 -32.37
N HIS A 156 -14.89 -19.01 -33.42
CA HIS A 156 -15.45 -18.52 -34.68
C HIS A 156 -15.69 -19.63 -35.71
N ASP A 157 -15.38 -20.89 -35.37
CA ASP A 157 -15.69 -22.02 -36.24
C ASP A 157 -17.21 -22.20 -36.36
N PRO A 158 -17.80 -22.07 -37.55
CA PRO A 158 -19.23 -22.24 -37.78
C PRO A 158 -19.73 -23.67 -37.50
N GLU A 159 -18.88 -24.68 -37.72
CA GLU A 159 -19.17 -26.11 -37.47
C GLU A 159 -18.92 -26.53 -36.03
N ARG A 160 -18.70 -25.58 -35.14
CA ARG A 160 -18.36 -25.86 -33.75
C ARG A 160 -19.42 -26.60 -32.98
N LYS A 161 -19.13 -27.82 -32.54
CA LYS A 161 -19.97 -28.64 -31.64
C LYS A 161 -19.63 -28.45 -30.15
N THR A 162 -18.46 -27.86 -29.82
CA THR A 162 -17.96 -27.72 -28.44
C THR A 162 -18.56 -26.50 -27.74
N ARG A 163 -19.14 -26.69 -26.56
CA ARG A 163 -19.70 -25.60 -25.74
C ARG A 163 -18.58 -24.68 -25.24
N MET A 164 -18.87 -23.37 -25.10
CA MET A 164 -17.92 -22.37 -24.60
C MET A 164 -17.27 -22.75 -23.26
N LYS A 165 -18.05 -23.34 -22.34
CA LYS A 165 -17.55 -23.83 -21.05
C LYS A 165 -16.45 -24.87 -21.20
N MET A 166 -16.55 -25.76 -22.17
CA MET A 166 -15.56 -26.80 -22.42
C MET A 166 -14.27 -26.21 -23.01
N ILE A 167 -14.40 -25.22 -23.92
CA ILE A 167 -13.24 -24.49 -24.45
C ILE A 167 -12.52 -23.76 -23.31
N ALA A 168 -13.26 -23.04 -22.43
CA ALA A 168 -12.69 -22.36 -21.28
C ALA A 168 -11.91 -23.34 -20.38
N LYS A 169 -12.51 -24.52 -20.09
CA LYS A 169 -11.85 -25.58 -19.29
C LYS A 169 -10.58 -26.10 -19.96
N GLN A 170 -10.60 -26.34 -21.26
CA GLN A 170 -9.46 -26.83 -22.04
C GLN A 170 -8.24 -25.90 -21.95
N PHE A 171 -8.45 -24.59 -21.96
CA PHE A 171 -7.40 -23.58 -21.88
C PHE A 171 -7.15 -23.08 -20.45
N GLY A 172 -7.81 -23.62 -19.44
CA GLY A 172 -7.62 -23.26 -18.03
C GLY A 172 -8.04 -21.83 -17.68
N ILE A 173 -9.02 -21.28 -18.39
CA ILE A 173 -9.55 -19.92 -18.21
C ILE A 173 -11.03 -19.95 -17.80
N SER A 174 -11.52 -18.83 -17.26
CA SER A 174 -12.95 -18.68 -16.95
C SER A 174 -13.77 -18.43 -18.22
N GLU A 175 -15.05 -18.80 -18.20
CA GLU A 175 -15.99 -18.47 -19.30
C GLU A 175 -16.07 -16.94 -19.53
N MET A 176 -16.01 -16.15 -18.47
CA MET A 176 -16.00 -14.69 -18.56
C MET A 176 -14.80 -14.18 -19.36
N GLN A 177 -13.61 -14.74 -19.10
CA GLN A 177 -12.41 -14.38 -19.85
C GLN A 177 -12.52 -14.80 -21.31
N LEU A 178 -13.10 -15.98 -21.60
CA LEU A 178 -13.35 -16.44 -22.94
C LEU A 178 -14.32 -15.50 -23.68
N CYS A 179 -15.39 -15.04 -23.03
CA CYS A 179 -16.33 -14.07 -23.59
C CYS A 179 -15.67 -12.71 -23.89
N ARG A 180 -14.74 -12.25 -23.04
CA ARG A 180 -13.97 -11.01 -23.29
C ARG A 180 -13.05 -11.16 -24.51
N ILE A 181 -12.43 -12.32 -24.68
CA ILE A 181 -11.61 -12.62 -25.88
C ILE A 181 -12.51 -12.61 -27.13
N LYS A 182 -13.69 -13.23 -27.07
CA LYS A 182 -14.67 -13.25 -28.18
C LYS A 182 -15.09 -11.84 -28.60
N ARG A 183 -15.32 -10.95 -27.61
CA ARG A 183 -15.72 -9.54 -27.83
C ARG A 183 -14.55 -8.62 -28.21
N GLY A 184 -13.32 -9.13 -28.17
CA GLY A 184 -12.13 -8.33 -28.45
C GLY A 184 -11.71 -7.40 -27.32
N GLU A 185 -12.38 -7.43 -26.15
CA GLU A 185 -12.02 -6.62 -24.98
C GLU A 185 -10.61 -6.98 -24.46
N ASN A 186 -10.26 -8.27 -24.53
CA ASN A 186 -8.92 -8.79 -24.27
C ASN A 186 -8.36 -9.44 -25.53
N TRP A 187 -7.07 -9.22 -25.80
CA TRP A 187 -6.38 -9.80 -26.95
C TRP A 187 -6.99 -9.37 -28.30
N GLY A 188 -7.60 -8.18 -28.38
CA GLY A 188 -8.22 -7.65 -29.59
C GLY A 188 -7.23 -7.52 -30.76
N THR A 189 -5.98 -7.19 -30.46
CA THR A 189 -4.90 -7.00 -31.46
C THR A 189 -4.39 -8.30 -32.08
N VAL A 190 -4.69 -9.47 -31.48
CA VAL A 190 -4.26 -10.78 -32.01
C VAL A 190 -5.24 -11.20 -33.09
N GLN A 191 -4.79 -11.18 -34.35
CA GLN A 191 -5.55 -11.65 -35.49
C GLN A 191 -5.40 -13.16 -35.69
N VAL A 192 -6.45 -13.80 -36.19
CA VAL A 192 -6.40 -15.21 -36.61
C VAL A 192 -5.88 -15.22 -38.04
N PRO A 193 -4.81 -15.97 -38.36
CA PRO A 193 -4.38 -16.15 -39.74
C PRO A 193 -5.50 -16.75 -40.57
N ASP A 194 -5.74 -16.19 -41.74
CA ASP A 194 -6.77 -16.68 -42.66
C ASP A 194 -6.33 -18.07 -43.18
N THR A 195 -6.95 -19.12 -42.70
CA THR A 195 -6.73 -20.50 -43.14
C THR A 195 -7.77 -20.87 -44.21
N SER A 196 -8.04 -19.97 -45.13
CA SER A 196 -8.77 -20.35 -46.37
C SER A 196 -7.83 -21.26 -47.18
N PRO A 197 -8.23 -22.49 -47.53
CA PRO A 197 -7.41 -23.32 -48.43
C PRO A 197 -7.33 -22.57 -49.77
N ALA A 198 -6.10 -22.41 -50.26
CA ALA A 198 -5.84 -21.89 -51.58
C ALA A 198 -6.70 -22.71 -52.57
N LYS A 199 -7.62 -22.05 -53.25
CA LYS A 199 -8.31 -22.68 -54.40
C LYS A 199 -7.24 -22.96 -55.42
N ASP A 200 -6.99 -24.27 -55.67
CA ASP A 200 -6.15 -24.74 -56.75
C ASP A 200 -6.70 -24.21 -58.06
N GLU A 201 -6.09 -23.18 -58.62
CA GLU A 201 -6.18 -22.81 -60.02
C GLU A 201 -5.40 -23.84 -60.86
N LYS A 202 -6.00 -25.01 -61.05
CA LYS A 202 -5.56 -25.94 -62.08
C LYS A 202 -6.80 -26.44 -62.79
N SER A 203 -7.21 -25.77 -63.86
CA SER A 203 -7.91 -26.33 -64.99
C SER A 203 -8.26 -25.27 -66.01
N GLN A 204 -7.33 -24.83 -66.82
CA GLN A 204 -7.59 -24.32 -68.14
C GLN A 204 -6.28 -24.24 -68.96
N VAL A 205 -5.81 -25.35 -69.41
CA VAL A 205 -5.05 -25.43 -70.67
C VAL A 205 -5.41 -26.78 -71.27
N LEU A 206 -6.23 -26.72 -72.30
CA LEU A 206 -6.21 -27.59 -73.49
C LEU A 206 -7.57 -27.50 -74.19
N SER A 207 -7.67 -26.65 -75.21
CA SER A 207 -8.22 -26.95 -76.56
C SER A 207 -7.97 -25.77 -77.47
#